data_2651354836e73d746b0c7b75857c578e
#
_entry.id   2651354836e73d746b0c7b75857c578e
#
_cell.length_a   1.000
_cell.length_b   1.000
_cell.length_c   1.000
_cell.angle_alpha   90.00
_cell.angle_beta   90.00
_cell.angle_gamma   90.00
#
_symmetry.space_group_name_H-M   'P 1'
#
loop_
_entity.id
_entity.type
_entity.pdbx_description
1 polymer ?
#
loop_
_entity_poly.entity_id
_entity_poly.type
_entity_poly.pdbx_seq_one_letter_code
_entity_poly.pdbx_strand_id
1 'polypeptide(L)'
;LETYWSKFENIWFHGDYVLTDEDNLWYMKGRSDDVINVSGHRMSTAEIEHTVISHNKISDAASISIPDELTGEAIVVFFVPENKNEVNLEADIIEHINKKIGKIAKPKLIFQLSDLPKTRTGKIMRRLLKAKLTGNPLGDLSSLENPDILKEIDKFKI
;
A
#
# COMPACT_ATOMS: atom_id res chain seq x y z
N LEU A 1 -5.85 4.54 24.89
CA LEU A 1 -7.31 4.67 24.95
C LEU A 1 -7.82 5.52 23.77
N GLU A 2 -7.20 6.65 23.43
CA GLU A 2 -7.65 7.53 22.34
C GLU A 2 -7.74 6.84 20.97
N THR A 3 -6.81 5.97 20.63
CA THR A 3 -6.73 5.32 19.32
C THR A 3 -7.96 4.50 18.94
N TYR A 4 -8.59 3.86 19.89
CA TYR A 4 -9.68 2.91 19.63
C TYR A 4 -11.05 3.35 20.13
N TRP A 5 -11.10 4.35 21.03
CA TRP A 5 -12.33 4.76 21.74
C TRP A 5 -12.76 6.19 21.46
N SER A 6 -11.92 7.01 20.78
CA SER A 6 -12.23 8.41 20.53
C SER A 6 -13.17 8.65 19.36
N LYS A 7 -13.23 7.70 18.40
CA LYS A 7 -13.99 7.89 17.16
C LYS A 7 -15.50 7.77 17.33
N PHE A 8 -15.93 6.88 18.21
CA PHE A 8 -17.33 6.65 18.54
C PHE A 8 -17.48 6.48 20.06
N GLU A 9 -18.46 7.16 20.65
CA GLU A 9 -18.70 7.11 22.08
C GLU A 9 -19.10 5.67 22.51
N ASN A 10 -18.38 5.11 23.50
CA ASN A 10 -18.61 3.77 24.05
C ASN A 10 -18.51 2.60 23.04
N ILE A 11 -17.91 2.82 21.86
CA ILE A 11 -17.68 1.78 20.85
C ILE A 11 -16.19 1.64 20.59
N TRP A 12 -15.67 0.43 20.70
CA TRP A 12 -14.32 0.12 20.32
C TRP A 12 -14.21 0.03 18.80
N PHE A 13 -13.45 0.95 18.20
CA PHE A 13 -13.23 1.02 16.76
C PHE A 13 -11.88 0.41 16.40
N HIS A 14 -11.87 -0.77 15.80
CA HIS A 14 -10.64 -1.45 15.38
C HIS A 14 -10.04 -0.82 14.10
N GLY A 15 -10.88 -0.37 13.21
CA GLY A 15 -10.47 0.28 11.96
C GLY A 15 -10.23 -0.70 10.81
N ASP A 16 -10.75 -1.91 10.89
CA ASP A 16 -10.69 -2.86 9.79
C ASP A 16 -12.03 -2.96 9.05
N TYR A 17 -11.96 -3.22 7.75
CA TYR A 17 -13.10 -3.65 6.96
C TYR A 17 -13.21 -5.17 6.97
N VAL A 18 -14.40 -5.65 7.23
CA VAL A 18 -14.75 -7.06 7.27
C VAL A 18 -15.93 -7.30 6.34
N LEU A 19 -15.86 -8.33 5.53
CA LEU A 19 -17.00 -8.89 4.80
C LEU A 19 -17.45 -10.16 5.53
N THR A 20 -18.75 -10.34 5.69
CA THR A 20 -19.34 -11.61 6.15
C THR A 20 -20.07 -12.28 5.01
N ASP A 21 -19.96 -13.59 4.87
CA ASP A 21 -20.74 -14.39 3.93
C ASP A 21 -22.04 -14.93 4.56
N GLU A 22 -22.76 -15.77 3.82
CA GLU A 22 -24.03 -16.38 4.25
C GLU A 22 -23.85 -17.34 5.44
N ASP A 23 -22.65 -17.88 5.63
CA ASP A 23 -22.27 -18.75 6.75
C ASP A 23 -21.74 -17.97 7.96
N ASN A 24 -21.80 -16.63 7.92
CA ASN A 24 -21.22 -15.71 8.92
C ASN A 24 -19.70 -15.83 9.10
N LEU A 25 -18.97 -16.31 8.10
CA LEU A 25 -17.51 -16.28 8.09
C LEU A 25 -17.03 -14.84 7.82
N TRP A 26 -15.98 -14.44 8.51
CA TRP A 26 -15.42 -13.10 8.41
C TRP A 26 -14.19 -13.09 7.52
N TYR A 27 -14.23 -12.25 6.50
CA TYR A 27 -13.13 -12.01 5.56
C TYR A 27 -12.56 -10.61 5.77
N MET A 28 -11.33 -10.51 6.25
CA MET A 28 -10.64 -9.24 6.45
C MET A 28 -10.31 -8.61 5.10
N LYS A 29 -10.83 -7.42 4.83
CA LYS A 29 -10.66 -6.69 3.56
C LYS A 29 -9.60 -5.59 3.63
N GLY A 30 -8.97 -5.40 4.78
CA GLY A 30 -7.95 -4.41 5.03
C GLY A 30 -8.42 -3.29 5.98
N ARG A 31 -7.58 -2.27 6.10
CA ARG A 31 -7.81 -1.15 7.01
C ARG A 31 -8.80 -0.15 6.42
N SER A 32 -9.62 0.45 7.26
CA SER A 32 -10.56 1.51 6.84
C SER A 32 -9.87 2.86 6.56
N ASP A 33 -8.64 3.02 7.06
CA ASP A 33 -7.77 4.17 6.87
C ASP A 33 -6.75 3.98 5.71
N ASP A 34 -6.61 2.74 5.21
CA ASP A 34 -5.76 2.38 4.06
C ASP A 34 -6.60 2.23 2.76
N VAL A 35 -7.62 3.06 2.59
CA VAL A 35 -8.48 3.08 1.38
C VAL A 35 -8.03 4.19 0.46
N ILE A 36 -7.91 3.87 -0.82
CA ILE A 36 -7.59 4.82 -1.89
C ILE A 36 -8.88 5.16 -2.64
N ASN A 37 -9.12 6.44 -2.89
CA ASN A 37 -10.30 6.91 -3.60
C ASN A 37 -9.92 7.47 -4.98
N VAL A 38 -9.98 6.63 -6.01
CA VAL A 38 -9.68 7.03 -7.38
C VAL A 38 -10.98 7.29 -8.15
N SER A 39 -11.21 8.53 -8.55
CA SER A 39 -12.42 8.94 -9.30
C SER A 39 -13.72 8.46 -8.65
N GLY A 40 -13.82 8.51 -7.32
CA GLY A 40 -15.00 8.05 -6.58
C GLY A 40 -15.04 6.54 -6.29
N HIS A 41 -14.14 5.75 -6.85
CA HIS A 41 -14.05 4.31 -6.55
C HIS A 41 -13.11 4.09 -5.34
N ARG A 42 -13.65 3.42 -4.33
CA ARG A 42 -12.91 3.08 -3.12
C ARG A 42 -12.25 1.72 -3.30
N MET A 43 -10.92 1.69 -3.22
CA MET A 43 -10.10 0.48 -3.34
C MET A 43 -9.25 0.29 -2.09
N SER A 44 -9.11 -0.96 -1.66
CA SER A 44 -8.23 -1.31 -0.57
C SER A 44 -6.77 -1.38 -1.07
N THR A 45 -5.84 -0.81 -0.30
CA THR A 45 -4.40 -1.03 -0.55
C THR A 45 -4.06 -2.52 -0.55
N ALA A 46 -4.67 -3.29 0.35
CA ALA A 46 -4.46 -4.74 0.45
C ALA A 46 -4.89 -5.50 -0.83
N GLU A 47 -5.96 -5.07 -1.51
CA GLU A 47 -6.41 -5.69 -2.77
C GLU A 47 -5.39 -5.47 -3.89
N ILE A 48 -4.86 -4.25 -3.98
CA ILE A 48 -3.83 -3.90 -4.97
C ILE A 48 -2.54 -4.69 -4.68
N GLU A 49 -2.07 -4.68 -3.43
CA GLU A 49 -0.86 -5.37 -2.99
C GLU A 49 -0.96 -6.89 -3.22
N HIS A 50 -2.08 -7.50 -2.85
CA HIS A 50 -2.34 -8.93 -3.10
C HIS A 50 -2.28 -9.26 -4.60
N THR A 51 -2.86 -8.38 -5.41
CA THR A 51 -2.81 -8.55 -6.87
C THR A 51 -1.38 -8.48 -7.37
N VAL A 52 -0.59 -7.50 -6.93
CA VAL A 52 0.82 -7.37 -7.33
C VAL A 52 1.64 -8.59 -6.89
N ILE A 53 1.50 -9.03 -5.64
CA ILE A 53 2.21 -10.21 -5.09
C ILE A 53 1.78 -11.52 -5.79
N SER A 54 0.56 -11.59 -6.34
CA SER A 54 0.14 -12.75 -7.13
C SER A 54 0.87 -12.92 -8.47
N HIS A 55 1.66 -11.93 -8.87
CA HIS A 55 2.56 -12.04 -10.02
C HIS A 55 3.81 -12.85 -9.64
N ASN A 56 4.13 -13.87 -10.42
CA ASN A 56 5.16 -14.89 -10.12
C ASN A 56 6.60 -14.38 -9.99
N LYS A 57 6.86 -13.13 -10.34
CA LYS A 57 8.18 -12.48 -10.23
C LYS A 57 8.28 -11.51 -9.05
N ILE A 58 7.25 -11.40 -8.23
CA ILE A 58 7.17 -10.42 -7.15
C ILE A 58 7.12 -11.13 -5.80
N SER A 59 8.02 -10.75 -4.90
CA SER A 59 8.08 -11.29 -3.53
C SER A 59 7.28 -10.46 -2.54
N ASP A 60 7.21 -9.13 -2.71
CA ASP A 60 6.49 -8.26 -1.79
C ASP A 60 6.01 -6.98 -2.49
N ALA A 61 4.96 -6.35 -1.97
CA ALA A 61 4.44 -5.10 -2.51
C ALA A 61 3.80 -4.24 -1.43
N ALA A 62 3.82 -2.93 -1.66
CA ALA A 62 3.09 -1.95 -0.88
C ALA A 62 2.41 -0.94 -1.81
N SER A 63 1.21 -0.52 -1.48
CA SER A 63 0.52 0.55 -2.19
C SER A 63 0.16 1.70 -1.25
N ILE A 64 0.22 2.91 -1.79
CA ILE A 64 -0.18 4.13 -1.11
C ILE A 64 -1.00 5.01 -2.05
N SER A 65 -1.70 5.99 -1.51
CA SER A 65 -2.30 7.08 -2.27
C SER A 65 -1.49 8.36 -2.15
N ILE A 66 -1.47 9.12 -3.24
CA ILE A 66 -1.03 10.51 -3.26
C ILE A 66 -2.16 11.39 -3.81
N PRO A 67 -2.23 12.69 -3.45
CA PRO A 67 -3.17 13.61 -4.07
C PRO A 67 -2.98 13.68 -5.59
N ASP A 68 -4.09 13.77 -6.32
CA ASP A 68 -4.11 13.89 -7.77
C ASP A 68 -5.23 14.83 -8.21
N GLU A 69 -4.92 15.80 -9.05
CA GLU A 69 -5.87 16.84 -9.47
C GLU A 69 -7.05 16.31 -10.30
N LEU A 70 -6.83 15.22 -11.05
CA LEU A 70 -7.86 14.67 -11.95
C LEU A 70 -8.72 13.61 -11.27
N THR A 71 -8.09 12.77 -10.45
CA THR A 71 -8.75 11.58 -9.87
C THR A 71 -9.03 11.71 -8.37
N GLY A 72 -8.64 12.85 -7.74
CA GLY A 72 -8.66 13.07 -6.30
C GLY A 72 -7.47 12.40 -5.63
N GLU A 73 -7.31 11.11 -5.80
CA GLU A 73 -6.14 10.33 -5.38
C GLU A 73 -5.62 9.48 -6.54
N ALA A 74 -4.30 9.28 -6.57
CA ALA A 74 -3.64 8.36 -7.48
C ALA A 74 -2.94 7.24 -6.71
N ILE A 75 -2.95 6.04 -7.29
CA ILE A 75 -2.29 4.87 -6.75
C ILE A 75 -0.80 4.94 -7.06
N VAL A 76 0.02 4.69 -6.04
CA VAL A 76 1.45 4.44 -6.17
C VAL A 76 1.75 3.05 -5.64
N VAL A 77 2.46 2.25 -6.42
CA VAL A 77 2.87 0.89 -6.05
C VAL A 77 4.38 0.86 -5.89
N PHE A 78 4.83 0.26 -4.80
CA PHE A 78 6.20 -0.18 -4.59
C PHE A 78 6.23 -1.70 -4.60
N PHE A 79 7.19 -2.29 -5.28
CA PHE A 79 7.31 -3.73 -5.34
C PHE A 79 8.75 -4.19 -5.16
N VAL A 80 8.90 -5.41 -4.65
CA VAL A 80 10.18 -6.10 -4.50
C VAL A 80 10.16 -7.32 -5.44
N PRO A 81 11.10 -7.43 -6.38
CA PRO A 81 11.16 -8.60 -7.25
C PRO A 81 11.63 -9.84 -6.49
N GLU A 82 11.13 -11.01 -6.87
CA GLU A 82 11.58 -12.30 -6.33
C GLU A 82 13.08 -12.52 -6.59
N ASN A 83 13.51 -12.19 -7.81
CA ASN A 83 14.93 -12.22 -8.17
C ASN A 83 15.44 -10.78 -8.35
N LYS A 84 16.47 -10.41 -7.59
CA LYS A 84 17.08 -9.07 -7.62
C LYS A 84 17.61 -8.63 -8.99
N ASN A 85 17.85 -9.57 -9.90
CA ASN A 85 18.28 -9.29 -11.26
C ASN A 85 17.13 -9.01 -12.24
N GLU A 86 15.88 -9.17 -11.81
CA GLU A 86 14.72 -8.80 -12.61
C GLU A 86 14.62 -7.28 -12.74
N VAL A 87 14.44 -6.83 -13.97
CA VAL A 87 14.32 -5.40 -14.31
C VAL A 87 13.16 -5.20 -15.29
N ASN A 88 12.64 -3.99 -15.35
CA ASN A 88 11.57 -3.60 -16.28
C ASN A 88 10.27 -4.40 -16.09
N LEU A 89 9.90 -4.68 -14.83
CA LEU A 89 8.67 -5.39 -14.48
C LEU A 89 7.44 -4.48 -14.44
N GLU A 90 7.61 -3.17 -14.49
CA GLU A 90 6.55 -2.17 -14.29
C GLU A 90 5.38 -2.38 -15.27
N ALA A 91 5.69 -2.60 -16.56
CA ALA A 91 4.66 -2.82 -17.58
C ALA A 91 3.88 -4.12 -17.34
N ASP A 92 4.57 -5.20 -16.99
CA ASP A 92 3.99 -6.51 -16.70
C ASP A 92 3.05 -6.43 -15.49
N ILE A 93 3.48 -5.72 -14.43
CA ILE A 93 2.68 -5.51 -13.21
C ILE A 93 1.43 -4.68 -13.51
N ILE A 94 1.56 -3.59 -14.28
CA ILE A 94 0.42 -2.76 -14.70
C ILE A 94 -0.58 -3.59 -15.50
N GLU A 95 -0.12 -4.41 -16.43
CA GLU A 95 -0.98 -5.30 -17.21
C GLU A 95 -1.68 -6.32 -16.29
N HIS A 96 -0.94 -6.90 -15.35
CA HIS A 96 -1.46 -7.83 -14.37
C HIS A 96 -2.57 -7.21 -13.50
N ILE A 97 -2.36 -5.99 -12.98
CA ILE A 97 -3.37 -5.24 -12.22
C ILE A 97 -4.60 -4.97 -13.09
N ASN A 98 -4.40 -4.48 -14.31
CA ASN A 98 -5.49 -4.17 -15.23
C ASN A 98 -6.35 -5.41 -15.56
N LYS A 99 -5.73 -6.57 -15.66
CA LYS A 99 -6.41 -7.84 -15.95
C LYS A 99 -7.19 -8.38 -14.74
N LYS A 100 -6.67 -8.20 -13.54
CA LYS A 100 -7.24 -8.78 -12.31
C LYS A 100 -8.29 -7.89 -11.65
N ILE A 101 -8.04 -6.58 -11.58
CA ILE A 101 -8.92 -5.61 -10.92
C ILE A 101 -9.63 -4.74 -11.96
N GLY A 102 -8.91 -4.29 -12.99
CA GLY A 102 -9.41 -3.39 -14.00
C GLY A 102 -8.58 -2.10 -14.13
N LYS A 103 -8.83 -1.36 -15.21
CA LYS A 103 -8.09 -0.13 -15.56
C LYS A 103 -8.19 0.97 -14.50
N ILE A 104 -9.23 0.94 -13.67
CA ILE A 104 -9.42 1.92 -12.58
C ILE A 104 -8.34 1.80 -11.51
N ALA A 105 -7.77 0.60 -11.32
CA ALA A 105 -6.69 0.32 -10.37
C ALA A 105 -5.29 0.53 -10.97
N LYS A 106 -5.18 1.08 -12.19
CA LYS A 106 -3.87 1.34 -12.81
C LYS A 106 -3.06 2.31 -11.97
N PRO A 107 -1.85 1.91 -11.50
CA PRO A 107 -0.98 2.82 -10.78
C PRO A 107 -0.56 4.01 -11.64
N LYS A 108 -0.53 5.21 -11.06
CA LYS A 108 0.08 6.40 -11.67
C LYS A 108 1.59 6.32 -11.65
N LEU A 109 2.13 5.78 -10.56
CA LEU A 109 3.57 5.56 -10.37
C LEU A 109 3.79 4.15 -9.85
N ILE A 110 4.88 3.54 -10.28
CA ILE A 110 5.31 2.23 -9.84
C ILE A 110 6.82 2.21 -9.70
N PHE A 111 7.33 1.69 -8.57
CA PHE A 111 8.73 1.73 -8.21
C PHE A 111 9.21 0.37 -7.73
N GLN A 112 10.32 -0.09 -8.29
CA GLN A 112 11.04 -1.25 -7.78
C GLN A 112 11.93 -0.84 -6.62
N LEU A 113 11.91 -1.62 -5.54
CA LEU A 113 12.77 -1.47 -4.37
C LEU A 113 13.49 -2.80 -4.08
N SER A 114 14.62 -2.71 -3.36
CA SER A 114 15.34 -3.90 -2.88
C SER A 114 14.65 -4.57 -1.70
N ASP A 115 13.86 -3.82 -0.94
CA ASP A 115 13.00 -4.26 0.17
C ASP A 115 11.95 -3.17 0.46
N LEU A 116 11.01 -3.42 1.35
CA LEU A 116 10.05 -2.43 1.85
C LEU A 116 10.43 -1.98 3.26
N PRO A 117 10.12 -0.72 3.68
CA PRO A 117 10.33 -0.29 5.06
C PRO A 117 9.41 -1.08 6.00
N LYS A 118 9.99 -1.85 6.92
CA LYS A 118 9.28 -2.76 7.82
C LYS A 118 9.63 -2.50 9.28
N THR A 119 8.68 -2.80 10.14
CA THR A 119 8.96 -2.93 11.58
C THR A 119 9.69 -4.25 11.85
N ARG A 120 10.29 -4.40 13.05
CA ARG A 120 10.92 -5.66 13.52
C ARG A 120 9.98 -6.87 13.48
N THR A 121 8.66 -6.65 13.49
CA THR A 121 7.65 -7.70 13.37
C THR A 121 7.21 -7.95 11.94
N GLY A 122 7.87 -7.35 10.94
CA GLY A 122 7.59 -7.51 9.51
C GLY A 122 6.43 -6.67 8.96
N LYS A 123 5.84 -5.77 9.77
CA LYS A 123 4.75 -4.91 9.28
C LYS A 123 5.30 -3.80 8.40
N ILE A 124 4.78 -3.67 7.18
CA ILE A 124 5.14 -2.60 6.23
C ILE A 124 4.73 -1.23 6.78
N MET A 125 5.66 -0.29 6.72
CA MET A 125 5.48 1.08 7.22
C MET A 125 5.10 2.02 6.06
N ARG A 126 3.87 1.87 5.50
CA ARG A 126 3.36 2.67 4.35
C ARG A 126 3.46 4.17 4.58
N ARG A 127 3.32 4.62 5.84
CA ARG A 127 3.49 6.05 6.18
C ARG A 127 4.87 6.59 5.77
N LEU A 128 5.93 5.77 5.86
CA LEU A 128 7.29 6.18 5.47
C LEU A 128 7.43 6.28 3.95
N LEU A 129 6.83 5.35 3.20
CA LEU A 129 6.76 5.42 1.74
C LEU A 129 6.07 6.71 1.30
N LYS A 130 4.90 6.99 1.88
CA LYS A 130 4.13 8.21 1.57
C LYS A 130 4.91 9.48 1.95
N ALA A 131 5.44 9.55 3.17
CA ALA A 131 6.18 10.72 3.66
C ALA A 131 7.42 11.01 2.81
N LYS A 132 8.20 9.97 2.45
CA LYS A 132 9.37 10.11 1.58
C LYS A 132 9.02 10.61 0.20
N LEU A 133 7.99 10.04 -0.42
CA LEU A 133 7.57 10.40 -1.77
C LEU A 133 7.03 11.83 -1.85
N THR A 134 6.27 12.26 -0.84
CA THR A 134 5.64 13.59 -0.79
C THR A 134 6.45 14.65 -0.07
N GLY A 135 7.67 14.33 0.40
CA GLY A 135 8.54 15.27 1.13
C GLY A 135 8.06 15.64 2.53
N ASN A 136 7.13 14.89 3.11
CA ASN A 136 6.62 15.10 4.45
C ASN A 136 7.59 14.57 5.53
N PRO A 137 7.52 15.09 6.79
CA PRO A 137 8.31 14.57 7.90
C PRO A 137 8.05 13.07 8.13
N LEU A 138 9.13 12.32 8.37
CA LEU A 138 9.05 10.86 8.56
C LEU A 138 8.43 10.44 9.91
N GLY A 139 8.43 11.34 10.89
CA GLY A 139 7.99 11.02 12.24
C GLY A 139 8.92 10.01 12.95
N ASP A 140 8.35 9.23 13.85
CA ASP A 140 9.11 8.24 14.64
C ASP A 140 9.62 7.07 13.78
N LEU A 141 10.94 6.82 13.84
CA LEU A 141 11.64 5.73 13.14
C LEU A 141 12.10 4.60 14.08
N SER A 142 11.81 4.68 15.38
CA SER A 142 12.33 3.74 16.38
C SER A 142 11.98 2.27 16.13
N SER A 143 10.86 2.03 15.44
CA SER A 143 10.40 0.69 15.07
C SER A 143 10.87 0.21 13.70
N LEU A 144 11.60 1.04 12.93
CA LEU A 144 12.06 0.69 11.59
C LEU A 144 13.27 -0.25 11.68
N GLU A 145 13.17 -1.43 11.03
CA GLU A 145 14.21 -2.46 11.02
C GLU A 145 15.31 -2.18 9.99
N ASN A 146 14.94 -1.67 8.81
CA ASN A 146 15.81 -1.52 7.66
C ASN A 146 15.93 -0.05 7.19
N PRO A 147 16.59 0.86 7.95
CA PRO A 147 16.60 2.29 7.67
C PRO A 147 17.27 2.67 6.34
N ASP A 148 18.18 1.83 5.82
CA ASP A 148 18.86 2.11 4.55
C ASP A 148 17.94 2.14 3.34
N ILE A 149 16.77 1.48 3.41
CA ILE A 149 15.76 1.52 2.34
C ILE A 149 15.23 2.94 2.09
N LEU A 150 15.25 3.80 3.11
CA LEU A 150 14.81 5.19 2.96
C LEU A 150 15.68 5.99 1.98
N LYS A 151 16.97 5.64 1.84
CA LYS A 151 17.88 6.26 0.86
C LYS A 151 17.54 5.86 -0.57
N GLU A 152 17.03 4.63 -0.73
CA GLU A 152 16.59 4.15 -2.04
C GLU A 152 15.31 4.87 -2.50
N ILE A 153 14.37 5.06 -1.57
CA ILE A 153 13.11 5.76 -1.83
C ILE A 153 13.36 7.24 -2.19
N ASP A 154 14.41 7.87 -1.64
CA ASP A 154 14.76 9.27 -1.95
C ASP A 154 15.01 9.54 -3.45
N LYS A 155 15.31 8.50 -4.23
CA LYS A 155 15.50 8.61 -5.69
C LYS A 155 14.19 8.89 -6.45
N PHE A 156 13.04 8.66 -5.81
CA PHE A 156 11.70 8.71 -6.43
C PHE A 156 10.85 9.91 -6.00
N LYS A 157 11.46 10.96 -5.42
CA LYS A 157 10.73 12.17 -5.02
C LYS A 157 9.97 12.79 -6.20
N ILE A 158 8.71 13.16 -5.97
CA ILE A 158 7.81 13.84 -6.88
C ILE A 158 7.57 15.29 -6.46
#